data_2dbaf5136d951dba8983054c963f1b54
#
_entry.id   2dbaf5136d951dba8983054c963f1b54
#
_cell.length_a   1.000
_cell.length_b   1.000
_cell.length_c   1.000
_cell.angle_alpha   90.00
_cell.angle_beta   90.00
_cell.angle_gamma   90.00
#
_symmetry.space_group_name_H-M   'P 1'
#
loop_
_entity.id
_entity.type
_entity.pdbx_description
1 polymer ?
#
loop_
_entity_poly.entity_id
_entity_poly.type
_entity_poly.pdbx_seq_one_letter_code
_entity_poly.pdbx_strand_id
1 'polypeptide(L)'
;MPDEFDEWIDRVCEADPLPDDVGDDDDSIVRGPPLTSEEIDFAKDRLAKWQSARSFNDDVLGLCHRCKSSDYFLQPRLKFLHDAFVLAEFAIKRGVDQVRLAARNENWPDGRVKIQTRTFNIEVTSTHGGRKLGEEYRRMSGAEIVVEHDPVEDWVTRAESIPRYLDGAIRDKVERKYSSPCWLVVYLNISERDIRHEHVKQVIAGTIFRYRDQFENISVLWKRGLYSSS
;
A
#
# COMPACT_ATOMS: atom_id res chain seq x y z
N MET A 1 -14.55 28.36 17.70
CA MET A 1 -13.41 27.45 17.87
C MET A 1 -13.23 26.80 16.52
N PRO A 2 -12.02 26.81 15.91
CA PRO A 2 -11.78 25.94 14.79
C PRO A 2 -12.15 24.53 15.22
N ASP A 3 -12.82 23.79 14.34
CA ASP A 3 -13.21 22.42 14.64
C ASP A 3 -11.93 21.60 14.76
N GLU A 4 -11.84 20.74 15.79
CA GLU A 4 -10.71 19.81 16.02
C GLU A 4 -10.37 19.02 14.73
N PHE A 5 -11.34 18.89 13.86
CA PHE A 5 -11.22 18.27 12.54
C PHE A 5 -10.44 19.13 11.54
N ASP A 6 -10.63 20.46 11.51
CA ASP A 6 -9.92 21.36 10.58
C ASP A 6 -8.43 21.44 10.92
N GLU A 7 -8.06 21.58 12.22
CA GLU A 7 -6.68 21.56 12.68
C GLU A 7 -6.00 20.18 12.43
N TRP A 8 -6.79 19.13 12.42
CA TRP A 8 -6.29 17.78 12.15
C TRP A 8 -6.07 17.55 10.64
N ILE A 9 -6.97 18.05 9.77
CA ILE A 9 -6.80 18.01 8.31
C ILE A 9 -5.49 18.66 7.90
N ASP A 10 -5.20 19.85 8.40
CA ASP A 10 -3.97 20.58 8.06
C ASP A 10 -2.73 19.75 8.40
N ARG A 11 -2.71 19.10 9.56
CA ARG A 11 -1.58 18.23 9.96
C ARG A 11 -1.44 16.97 9.10
N VAL A 12 -2.54 16.39 8.63
CA VAL A 12 -2.51 15.16 7.80
C VAL A 12 -2.13 15.47 6.36
N CYS A 13 -2.46 16.67 5.87
CA CYS A 13 -2.24 17.07 4.47
C CYS A 13 -0.89 17.80 4.23
N GLU A 14 -0.10 18.09 5.28
CA GLU A 14 1.19 18.79 5.16
C GLU A 14 2.34 17.99 4.53
N ALA A 15 2.11 16.74 4.11
CA ALA A 15 3.11 16.00 3.37
C ALA A 15 3.27 16.60 1.96
N ASP A 16 4.35 17.35 1.75
CA ASP A 16 4.71 17.96 0.46
C ASP A 16 4.69 16.90 -0.66
N PRO A 17 3.99 17.17 -1.76
CA PRO A 17 4.06 16.28 -2.93
C PRO A 17 5.46 16.38 -3.54
N LEU A 18 6.13 15.24 -3.65
CA LEU A 18 7.32 15.14 -4.49
C LEU A 18 6.94 15.48 -5.95
N PRO A 19 7.83 16.08 -6.75
CA PRO A 19 7.53 16.52 -8.11
C PRO A 19 6.98 15.41 -9.00
N ASP A 20 6.06 15.77 -9.88
CA ASP A 20 5.20 14.91 -10.71
C ASP A 20 5.90 14.12 -11.83
N ASP A 21 7.17 13.82 -11.74
CA ASP A 21 7.88 13.14 -12.81
C ASP A 21 8.30 11.72 -12.44
N VAL A 22 7.33 10.82 -12.41
CA VAL A 22 7.58 9.40 -12.68
C VAL A 22 6.44 8.91 -13.57
N GLY A 23 6.79 8.67 -14.84
CA GLY A 23 5.91 8.09 -15.82
C GLY A 23 5.25 6.80 -15.34
N ASP A 24 4.14 6.48 -15.97
CA ASP A 24 3.42 5.22 -15.82
C ASP A 24 4.43 4.10 -15.65
N ASP A 25 4.33 3.35 -14.53
CA ASP A 25 5.14 2.14 -14.32
C ASP A 25 4.92 1.23 -15.52
N ASP A 26 5.87 1.29 -16.45
CA ASP A 26 5.88 0.43 -17.63
C ASP A 26 6.16 -0.99 -17.14
N ASP A 27 5.09 -1.74 -16.83
CA ASP A 27 5.11 -3.16 -16.47
C ASP A 27 5.87 -4.04 -17.52
N SER A 28 6.26 -3.45 -18.66
CA SER A 28 7.02 -4.13 -19.71
C SER A 28 8.50 -4.35 -19.36
N ILE A 29 9.05 -3.66 -18.34
CA ILE A 29 10.48 -3.73 -18.03
C ILE A 29 10.74 -4.72 -16.89
N VAL A 30 10.51 -6.02 -17.14
CA VAL A 30 11.07 -7.08 -16.27
C VAL A 30 12.59 -7.14 -16.50
N ARG A 31 13.35 -6.77 -15.48
CA ARG A 31 14.82 -6.77 -15.53
C ARG A 31 15.37 -8.05 -14.92
N GLY A 32 15.63 -9.03 -15.77
CA GLY A 32 16.29 -10.27 -15.39
C GLY A 32 15.41 -11.52 -15.50
N PRO A 33 15.96 -12.71 -15.19
CA PRO A 33 15.22 -13.95 -15.26
C PRO A 33 14.16 -14.02 -14.15
N PRO A 34 13.05 -14.77 -14.37
CA PRO A 34 12.04 -15.00 -13.34
C PRO A 34 12.65 -15.58 -12.05
N LEU A 35 12.07 -15.23 -10.90
CA LEU A 35 12.51 -15.73 -9.60
C LEU A 35 12.28 -17.24 -9.49
N THR A 36 13.33 -17.97 -9.10
CA THR A 36 13.23 -19.39 -8.76
C THR A 36 12.57 -19.59 -7.38
N SER A 37 12.13 -20.80 -7.08
CA SER A 37 11.53 -21.11 -5.77
C SER A 37 12.53 -20.89 -4.62
N GLU A 38 13.80 -21.25 -4.82
CA GLU A 38 14.87 -21.07 -3.84
C GLU A 38 15.14 -19.58 -3.56
N GLU A 39 15.18 -18.75 -4.63
CA GLU A 39 15.35 -17.30 -4.49
C GLU A 39 14.17 -16.66 -3.76
N ILE A 40 12.94 -17.11 -4.03
CA ILE A 40 11.73 -16.62 -3.33
C ILE A 40 11.81 -16.96 -1.84
N ASP A 41 12.24 -18.18 -1.52
CA ASP A 41 12.38 -18.63 -0.15
C ASP A 41 13.49 -17.86 0.58
N PHE A 42 14.63 -17.67 -0.07
CA PHE A 42 15.73 -16.84 0.46
C PHE A 42 15.28 -15.39 0.69
N ALA A 43 14.54 -14.83 -0.27
CA ALA A 43 14.02 -13.47 -0.17
C ALA A 43 13.08 -13.30 1.04
N LYS A 44 12.15 -14.25 1.26
CA LYS A 44 11.27 -14.24 2.44
C LYS A 44 12.05 -14.27 3.74
N ASP A 45 13.04 -15.14 3.84
CA ASP A 45 13.88 -15.27 5.05
C ASP A 45 14.74 -14.01 5.28
N ARG A 46 15.19 -13.36 4.21
CA ARG A 46 15.93 -12.11 4.25
C ARG A 46 15.05 -10.95 4.71
N LEU A 47 13.87 -10.77 4.10
CA LEU A 47 12.93 -9.71 4.44
C LEU A 47 12.29 -9.89 5.83
N ALA A 48 12.30 -11.09 6.39
CA ALA A 48 11.89 -11.35 7.77
C ALA A 48 12.94 -10.93 8.82
N LYS A 49 14.15 -10.52 8.42
CA LYS A 49 15.18 -9.97 9.31
C LYS A 49 15.05 -8.46 9.40
N TRP A 50 15.39 -7.90 10.55
CA TRP A 50 15.44 -6.47 10.73
C TRP A 50 16.47 -5.83 9.79
N GLN A 51 16.02 -4.83 9.04
CA GLN A 51 16.82 -4.05 8.10
C GLN A 51 16.51 -2.57 8.26
N SER A 52 17.41 -1.69 7.82
CA SER A 52 17.05 -0.27 7.66
C SER A 52 15.93 -0.13 6.62
N ALA A 53 15.09 0.90 6.74
CA ALA A 53 14.02 1.15 5.77
C ALA A 53 14.56 1.18 4.32
N ARG A 54 15.71 1.82 4.11
CA ARG A 54 16.35 1.90 2.79
C ARG A 54 16.79 0.54 2.26
N SER A 55 17.50 -0.27 3.07
CA SER A 55 17.95 -1.60 2.64
C SER A 55 16.78 -2.52 2.33
N PHE A 56 15.73 -2.46 3.13
CA PHE A 56 14.51 -3.23 2.90
C PHE A 56 13.83 -2.82 1.59
N ASN A 57 13.71 -1.52 1.32
CA ASN A 57 13.14 -1.00 0.09
C ASN A 57 13.95 -1.43 -1.15
N ASP A 58 15.29 -1.31 -1.08
CA ASP A 58 16.16 -1.71 -2.20
C ASP A 58 16.02 -3.21 -2.49
N ASP A 59 15.93 -4.05 -1.46
CA ASP A 59 15.69 -5.48 -1.60
C ASP A 59 14.34 -5.78 -2.25
N VAL A 60 13.28 -5.10 -1.80
CA VAL A 60 11.93 -5.28 -2.35
C VAL A 60 11.86 -4.84 -3.80
N LEU A 61 12.40 -3.65 -4.13
CA LEU A 61 12.42 -3.16 -5.52
C LEU A 61 13.23 -4.10 -6.43
N GLY A 62 14.38 -4.63 -5.96
CA GLY A 62 15.16 -5.60 -6.71
C GLY A 62 14.38 -6.87 -7.05
N LEU A 63 13.49 -7.33 -6.16
CA LEU A 63 12.61 -8.47 -6.40
C LEU A 63 11.46 -8.09 -7.34
N CYS A 64 10.84 -6.92 -7.12
CA CYS A 64 9.75 -6.42 -7.94
C CYS A 64 10.16 -6.25 -9.41
N HIS A 65 11.36 -5.76 -9.69
CA HIS A 65 11.88 -5.63 -11.05
C HIS A 65 12.06 -6.97 -11.80
N ARG A 66 12.02 -8.09 -11.10
CA ARG A 66 12.10 -9.44 -11.71
C ARG A 66 10.73 -10.12 -11.84
N CYS A 67 9.66 -9.43 -11.48
CA CYS A 67 8.29 -9.92 -11.54
C CYS A 67 7.42 -8.94 -12.32
N LYS A 68 6.39 -9.46 -12.99
CA LYS A 68 5.32 -8.61 -13.51
C LYS A 68 4.35 -8.30 -12.38
N SER A 69 3.70 -7.14 -12.41
CA SER A 69 2.68 -6.79 -11.40
C SER A 69 1.55 -7.83 -11.32
N SER A 70 1.21 -8.45 -12.44
CA SER A 70 0.27 -9.58 -12.49
C SER A 70 0.70 -10.78 -11.66
N ASP A 71 2.00 -11.03 -11.52
CA ASP A 71 2.52 -12.21 -10.82
C ASP A 71 2.16 -12.21 -9.34
N TYR A 72 2.07 -11.03 -8.70
CA TYR A 72 1.67 -10.90 -7.29
C TYR A 72 0.26 -11.39 -7.03
N PHE A 73 -0.62 -11.27 -8.04
CA PHE A 73 -2.02 -11.67 -7.97
C PHE A 73 -2.28 -13.07 -8.49
N LEU A 74 -1.44 -13.56 -9.42
CA LEU A 74 -1.62 -14.84 -10.08
C LEU A 74 -0.83 -15.97 -9.42
N GLN A 75 0.31 -15.66 -8.78
CA GLN A 75 1.19 -16.64 -8.16
C GLN A 75 1.15 -16.54 -6.62
N PRO A 76 0.50 -17.47 -5.91
CA PRO A 76 0.36 -17.40 -4.44
C PRO A 76 1.69 -17.27 -3.70
N ARG A 77 2.77 -17.84 -4.24
CA ARG A 77 4.12 -17.76 -3.68
C ARG A 77 4.72 -16.37 -3.71
N LEU A 78 4.23 -15.47 -4.59
CA LEU A 78 4.70 -14.08 -4.75
C LEU A 78 3.79 -13.06 -4.05
N LYS A 79 2.67 -13.50 -3.47
CA LYS A 79 1.74 -12.59 -2.79
C LYS A 79 2.41 -11.73 -1.71
N PHE A 80 3.40 -12.28 -1.00
CA PHE A 80 4.17 -11.54 0.02
C PHE A 80 4.87 -10.30 -0.52
N LEU A 81 5.20 -10.24 -1.81
CA LEU A 81 5.86 -9.07 -2.42
C LEU A 81 4.94 -7.86 -2.45
N HIS A 82 3.63 -8.06 -2.59
CA HIS A 82 2.69 -6.95 -2.49
C HIS A 82 2.71 -6.33 -1.08
N ASP A 83 2.65 -7.16 -0.04
CA ASP A 83 2.69 -6.68 1.35
C ASP A 83 4.06 -6.06 1.67
N ALA A 84 5.15 -6.66 1.14
CA ALA A 84 6.51 -6.12 1.26
C ALA A 84 6.65 -4.76 0.59
N PHE A 85 6.09 -4.58 -0.62
CA PHE A 85 6.11 -3.30 -1.34
C PHE A 85 5.38 -2.21 -0.55
N VAL A 86 4.17 -2.48 -0.09
CA VAL A 86 3.40 -1.52 0.71
C VAL A 86 4.13 -1.16 2.00
N LEU A 87 4.73 -2.15 2.66
CA LEU A 87 5.50 -1.93 3.89
C LEU A 87 6.79 -1.13 3.63
N ALA A 88 7.46 -1.36 2.50
CA ALA A 88 8.66 -0.61 2.09
C ALA A 88 8.34 0.87 1.84
N GLU A 89 7.30 1.13 1.05
CA GLU A 89 6.81 2.49 0.77
C GLU A 89 6.43 3.23 2.05
N PHE A 90 5.67 2.55 2.93
CA PHE A 90 5.33 3.09 4.24
C PHE A 90 6.57 3.40 5.07
N ALA A 91 7.52 2.47 5.16
CA ALA A 91 8.71 2.61 5.99
C ALA A 91 9.58 3.80 5.56
N ILE A 92 9.77 4.00 4.25
CA ILE A 92 10.51 5.15 3.70
C ILE A 92 9.78 6.46 4.00
N LYS A 93 8.48 6.55 3.68
CA LYS A 93 7.71 7.79 3.85
C LYS A 93 7.51 8.18 5.31
N ARG A 94 7.39 7.21 6.20
CA ARG A 94 7.27 7.44 7.66
C ARG A 94 8.62 7.71 8.33
N GLY A 95 9.73 7.40 7.67
CA GLY A 95 11.07 7.56 8.23
C GLY A 95 11.35 6.62 9.40
N VAL A 96 10.96 5.33 9.30
CA VAL A 96 11.22 4.35 10.35
C VAL A 96 12.69 3.91 10.35
N ASP A 97 13.23 3.55 11.51
CA ASP A 97 14.63 3.15 11.65
C ASP A 97 14.89 1.76 11.06
N GLN A 98 14.01 0.82 11.38
CA GLN A 98 14.11 -0.56 10.91
C GLN A 98 12.72 -1.13 10.56
N VAL A 99 12.72 -2.08 9.63
CA VAL A 99 11.52 -2.76 9.14
C VAL A 99 11.83 -4.23 8.87
N ARG A 100 10.83 -5.09 9.02
CA ARG A 100 10.85 -6.48 8.60
C ARG A 100 9.45 -6.99 8.25
N LEU A 101 9.34 -7.97 7.38
CA LEU A 101 8.12 -8.77 7.23
C LEU A 101 7.92 -9.73 8.42
N ALA A 102 6.73 -10.29 8.52
CA ALA A 102 6.48 -11.46 9.34
C ALA A 102 7.36 -12.64 8.90
N ALA A 103 7.80 -13.46 9.85
CA ALA A 103 8.47 -14.70 9.52
C ALA A 103 7.47 -15.72 8.96
N ARG A 104 7.96 -16.76 8.24
CA ARG A 104 7.09 -17.77 7.59
C ARG A 104 6.14 -18.50 8.54
N ASN A 105 6.51 -18.60 9.81
CA ASN A 105 5.72 -19.23 10.87
C ASN A 105 4.85 -18.24 11.66
N GLU A 106 4.87 -16.96 11.30
CA GLU A 106 4.03 -15.93 11.91
C GLU A 106 2.79 -15.71 11.03
N ASN A 107 1.60 -15.95 11.57
CA ASN A 107 0.34 -15.71 10.87
C ASN A 107 -0.10 -14.24 10.97
N TRP A 108 0.50 -13.48 11.88
CA TRP A 108 0.23 -12.09 12.18
C TRP A 108 1.41 -11.50 13.00
N PRO A 109 1.73 -10.22 12.84
CA PRO A 109 1.24 -9.23 11.86
C PRO A 109 1.84 -9.46 10.46
N ASP A 110 1.46 -8.66 9.46
CA ASP A 110 2.08 -8.70 8.12
C ASP A 110 3.54 -8.25 8.16
N GLY A 111 3.86 -7.31 9.05
CA GLY A 111 5.22 -6.84 9.28
C GLY A 111 5.40 -6.12 10.61
N ARG A 112 6.62 -5.66 10.86
CA ARG A 112 6.95 -4.85 12.03
C ARG A 112 7.90 -3.74 11.66
N VAL A 113 7.78 -2.60 12.35
CA VAL A 113 8.70 -1.48 12.24
C VAL A 113 9.26 -1.08 13.60
N LYS A 114 10.45 -0.48 13.60
CA LYS A 114 11.02 0.18 14.78
C LYS A 114 11.16 1.66 14.53
N ILE A 115 10.74 2.44 15.51
CA ILE A 115 10.97 3.88 15.58
C ILE A 115 11.59 4.12 16.94
N GLN A 116 12.82 4.60 16.95
CA GLN A 116 13.65 4.71 18.15
C GLN A 116 13.75 3.35 18.88
N THR A 117 13.26 3.26 20.11
CA THR A 117 13.29 2.04 20.94
C THR A 117 12.00 1.21 20.85
N ARG A 118 10.96 1.72 20.18
CA ARG A 118 9.64 1.08 20.13
C ARG A 118 9.48 0.23 18.89
N THR A 119 8.83 -0.91 19.05
CA THR A 119 8.43 -1.80 17.95
C THR A 119 6.92 -1.74 17.77
N PHE A 120 6.46 -1.60 16.53
CA PHE A 120 5.05 -1.57 16.18
C PHE A 120 4.72 -2.72 15.23
N ASN A 121 3.60 -3.37 15.48
CA ASN A 121 3.03 -4.35 14.57
C ASN A 121 2.31 -3.61 13.44
N ILE A 122 2.50 -4.06 12.22
CA ILE A 122 1.91 -3.46 11.02
C ILE A 122 0.98 -4.49 10.38
N GLU A 123 -0.26 -4.10 10.18
CA GLU A 123 -1.22 -4.80 9.34
C GLU A 123 -1.34 -4.05 8.02
N VAL A 124 -1.21 -4.76 6.92
CA VAL A 124 -1.30 -4.20 5.57
C VAL A 124 -2.66 -4.58 4.95
N THR A 125 -3.24 -3.65 4.23
CA THR A 125 -4.38 -3.92 3.38
C THR A 125 -4.32 -3.05 2.13
N SER A 126 -5.03 -3.45 1.08
CA SER A 126 -5.11 -2.66 -0.14
C SER A 126 -6.52 -2.62 -0.67
N THR A 127 -6.85 -1.55 -1.37
CA THR A 127 -8.10 -1.46 -2.12
C THR A 127 -7.81 -0.96 -3.53
N HIS A 128 -8.45 -1.59 -4.50
CA HIS A 128 -8.29 -1.35 -5.93
C HIS A 128 -9.60 -0.87 -6.57
N GLY A 129 -10.45 -0.18 -5.81
CA GLY A 129 -11.72 0.34 -6.33
C GLY A 129 -12.73 -0.75 -6.76
N GLY A 130 -12.73 -1.87 -6.05
CA GLY A 130 -13.59 -3.01 -6.38
C GLY A 130 -13.08 -3.88 -7.53
N ARG A 131 -11.96 -3.51 -8.15
CA ARG A 131 -11.33 -4.33 -9.19
C ARG A 131 -10.79 -5.63 -8.61
N LYS A 132 -11.04 -6.72 -9.30
CA LYS A 132 -10.50 -8.05 -8.98
C LYS A 132 -9.28 -8.32 -9.84
N LEU A 133 -8.17 -7.66 -9.53
CA LEU A 133 -6.96 -7.67 -10.36
C LEU A 133 -6.54 -9.09 -10.78
N GLY A 134 -6.60 -10.07 -9.88
CA GLY A 134 -6.27 -11.45 -10.22
C GLY A 134 -7.20 -12.07 -11.28
N GLU A 135 -8.49 -11.70 -11.32
CA GLU A 135 -9.42 -12.15 -12.37
C GLU A 135 -9.19 -11.38 -13.67
N GLU A 136 -8.92 -10.09 -13.59
CA GLU A 136 -8.59 -9.24 -14.73
C GLU A 136 -7.32 -9.73 -15.42
N TYR A 137 -6.23 -9.93 -14.69
CA TYR A 137 -4.98 -10.46 -15.25
C TYR A 137 -5.14 -11.86 -15.86
N ARG A 138 -5.95 -12.76 -15.26
CA ARG A 138 -6.24 -14.06 -15.86
C ARG A 138 -6.97 -13.94 -17.20
N ARG A 139 -7.89 -13.00 -17.33
CA ARG A 139 -8.61 -12.73 -18.60
C ARG A 139 -7.71 -12.13 -19.66
N MET A 140 -6.75 -11.28 -19.25
CA MET A 140 -5.81 -10.61 -20.14
C MET A 140 -4.63 -11.53 -20.56
N SER A 141 -4.37 -12.62 -19.83
CA SER A 141 -3.29 -13.55 -20.17
C SER A 141 -3.60 -14.28 -21.48
N GLY A 142 -2.98 -13.85 -22.58
CA GLY A 142 -3.20 -14.36 -23.93
C GLY A 142 -3.95 -13.42 -24.88
N ALA A 143 -4.43 -12.28 -24.41
CA ALA A 143 -4.94 -11.23 -25.26
C ALA A 143 -3.83 -10.20 -25.59
N GLU A 144 -3.85 -9.66 -26.80
CA GLU A 144 -3.06 -8.48 -27.14
C GLU A 144 -3.50 -7.33 -26.25
N ILE A 145 -2.56 -6.70 -25.53
CA ILE A 145 -2.90 -5.60 -24.62
C ILE A 145 -3.28 -4.40 -25.48
N VAL A 146 -4.56 -4.18 -25.67
CA VAL A 146 -5.07 -2.92 -26.19
C VAL A 146 -5.14 -1.94 -25.01
N VAL A 147 -4.29 -0.93 -25.02
CA VAL A 147 -4.37 0.18 -24.06
C VAL A 147 -5.59 1.01 -24.47
N GLU A 148 -6.76 0.66 -23.95
CA GLU A 148 -7.92 1.54 -24.02
C GLU A 148 -7.69 2.75 -23.12
N HIS A 149 -7.79 3.94 -23.68
CA HIS A 149 -7.82 5.17 -22.90
C HIS A 149 -9.19 5.25 -22.23
N ASP A 150 -9.20 5.09 -20.91
CA ASP A 150 -10.42 5.26 -20.12
C ASP A 150 -10.99 6.68 -20.33
N PRO A 151 -12.30 6.83 -20.57
CA PRO A 151 -12.95 8.12 -20.64
C PRO A 151 -12.83 8.90 -19.32
N VAL A 152 -12.88 10.22 -19.40
CA VAL A 152 -12.77 11.10 -18.22
C VAL A 152 -13.86 10.78 -17.17
N GLU A 153 -15.06 10.38 -17.62
CA GLU A 153 -16.18 10.00 -16.78
C GLU A 153 -15.84 8.82 -15.86
N ASP A 154 -15.02 7.90 -16.34
CA ASP A 154 -14.57 6.76 -15.53
C ASP A 154 -13.63 7.20 -14.40
N TRP A 155 -12.79 8.20 -14.63
CA TRP A 155 -11.92 8.77 -13.61
C TRP A 155 -12.69 9.49 -12.51
N VAL A 156 -13.74 10.26 -12.90
CA VAL A 156 -14.65 10.89 -11.95
C VAL A 156 -15.36 9.83 -11.10
N THR A 157 -15.92 8.79 -11.73
CA THR A 157 -16.57 7.67 -11.06
C THR A 157 -15.63 6.96 -10.10
N ARG A 158 -14.37 6.76 -10.48
CA ARG A 158 -13.35 6.18 -9.59
C ARG A 158 -13.07 7.08 -8.39
N ALA A 159 -12.87 8.38 -8.60
CA ALA A 159 -12.67 9.34 -7.50
C ALA A 159 -13.85 9.32 -6.51
N GLU A 160 -15.08 9.30 -7.03
CA GLU A 160 -16.30 9.23 -6.21
C GLU A 160 -16.47 7.90 -5.47
N SER A 161 -15.85 6.84 -5.93
CA SER A 161 -15.88 5.52 -5.30
C SER A 161 -14.89 5.35 -4.15
N ILE A 162 -13.85 6.21 -4.07
CA ILE A 162 -12.77 6.12 -3.07
C ILE A 162 -13.31 6.05 -1.62
N PRO A 163 -14.26 6.92 -1.19
CA PRO A 163 -14.77 6.88 0.18
C PRO A 163 -15.28 5.51 0.57
N ARG A 164 -16.08 4.89 -0.31
CA ARG A 164 -16.70 3.58 -0.08
C ARG A 164 -15.65 2.46 0.04
N TYR A 165 -14.67 2.46 -0.84
CA TYR A 165 -13.67 1.38 -0.87
C TYR A 165 -12.64 1.52 0.24
N LEU A 166 -12.26 2.75 0.59
CA LEU A 166 -11.36 3.00 1.72
C LEU A 166 -12.04 2.62 3.05
N ASP A 167 -13.28 3.05 3.25
CA ASP A 167 -14.08 2.70 4.43
C ASP A 167 -14.25 1.18 4.56
N GLY A 168 -14.58 0.50 3.47
CA GLY A 168 -14.70 -0.96 3.43
C GLY A 168 -13.42 -1.67 3.82
N ALA A 169 -12.27 -1.27 3.27
CA ALA A 169 -10.99 -1.88 3.57
C ALA A 169 -10.57 -1.72 5.04
N ILE A 170 -10.85 -0.56 5.65
CA ILE A 170 -10.56 -0.34 7.08
C ILE A 170 -11.53 -1.13 7.96
N ARG A 171 -12.84 -1.11 7.65
CA ARG A 171 -13.87 -1.82 8.41
C ARG A 171 -13.60 -3.33 8.45
N ASP A 172 -13.26 -3.94 7.32
CA ASP A 172 -12.92 -5.37 7.25
C ASP A 172 -11.76 -5.74 8.19
N LYS A 173 -10.83 -4.80 8.44
CA LYS A 173 -9.73 -4.99 9.38
C LYS A 173 -10.16 -4.76 10.83
N VAL A 174 -11.03 -3.79 11.11
CA VAL A 174 -11.62 -3.57 12.44
C VAL A 174 -12.38 -4.83 12.92
N GLU A 175 -13.13 -5.48 12.03
CA GLU A 175 -13.93 -6.68 12.35
C GLU A 175 -13.06 -7.90 12.76
N ARG A 176 -11.78 -7.94 12.37
CA ARG A 176 -10.86 -9.05 12.71
C ARG A 176 -10.45 -9.12 14.17
N LYS A 177 -10.59 -8.05 14.94
CA LYS A 177 -10.26 -7.99 16.39
C LYS A 177 -8.87 -8.55 16.69
N TYR A 178 -7.84 -7.79 16.37
CA TYR A 178 -6.44 -8.20 16.61
C TYR A 178 -6.14 -8.42 18.09
N SER A 179 -5.28 -9.38 18.38
CA SER A 179 -4.90 -9.78 19.77
C SER A 179 -4.03 -8.75 20.49
N SER A 180 -3.42 -7.84 19.77
CA SER A 180 -2.62 -6.74 20.31
C SER A 180 -2.73 -5.49 19.43
N PRO A 181 -2.40 -4.30 19.97
CA PRO A 181 -2.40 -3.06 19.22
C PRO A 181 -1.54 -3.16 17.96
N CYS A 182 -2.01 -2.57 16.87
CA CYS A 182 -1.26 -2.51 15.62
C CYS A 182 -1.52 -1.20 14.87
N TRP A 183 -0.64 -0.90 13.94
CA TRP A 183 -0.81 0.14 12.95
C TRP A 183 -1.41 -0.47 11.68
N LEU A 184 -2.41 0.18 11.14
CA LEU A 184 -3.00 -0.21 9.86
C LEU A 184 -2.40 0.63 8.73
N VAL A 185 -1.83 -0.03 7.73
CA VAL A 185 -1.37 0.62 6.49
C VAL A 185 -2.29 0.21 5.34
N VAL A 186 -2.97 1.17 4.76
CA VAL A 186 -3.88 0.96 3.63
C VAL A 186 -3.22 1.46 2.35
N TYR A 187 -3.01 0.58 1.38
CA TYR A 187 -2.61 0.97 0.04
C TYR A 187 -3.84 1.25 -0.81
N LEU A 188 -4.10 2.53 -1.07
CA LEU A 188 -5.22 2.99 -1.88
C LEU A 188 -4.78 3.08 -3.35
N ASN A 189 -4.94 1.99 -4.08
CA ASN A 189 -4.58 1.89 -5.49
C ASN A 189 -5.79 2.19 -6.38
N ILE A 190 -6.24 3.43 -6.36
CA ILE A 190 -7.31 3.94 -7.22
C ILE A 190 -6.79 5.22 -7.87
N SER A 191 -6.57 5.17 -9.18
CA SER A 191 -6.14 6.34 -9.95
C SER A 191 -7.35 7.17 -10.36
N GLU A 192 -7.26 8.49 -10.18
CA GLU A 192 -8.29 9.46 -10.59
C GLU A 192 -7.70 10.59 -11.45
N ARG A 193 -6.45 10.48 -11.88
CA ARG A 193 -5.70 11.44 -12.72
C ARG A 193 -5.81 12.90 -12.25
N ASP A 194 -5.75 13.15 -10.95
CA ASP A 194 -5.80 14.46 -10.31
C ASP A 194 -7.10 15.27 -10.52
N ILE A 195 -8.15 14.64 -11.05
CA ILE A 195 -9.43 15.31 -11.32
C ILE A 195 -10.07 15.86 -10.04
N ARG A 196 -9.90 15.20 -8.89
CA ARG A 196 -10.46 15.61 -7.59
C ARG A 196 -9.47 15.45 -6.44
N HIS A 197 -8.20 15.75 -6.69
CA HIS A 197 -7.12 15.46 -5.75
C HIS A 197 -7.38 15.98 -4.33
N GLU A 198 -7.73 17.25 -4.16
CA GLU A 198 -8.01 17.84 -2.84
C GLU A 198 -9.25 17.22 -2.17
N HIS A 199 -10.29 16.91 -2.94
CA HIS A 199 -11.43 16.20 -2.40
C HIS A 199 -11.05 14.82 -1.87
N VAL A 200 -10.24 14.08 -2.60
CA VAL A 200 -9.77 12.75 -2.17
C VAL A 200 -8.92 12.84 -0.90
N LYS A 201 -8.04 13.84 -0.78
CA LYS A 201 -7.31 14.08 0.48
C LYS A 201 -8.26 14.27 1.67
N GLN A 202 -9.27 15.12 1.52
CA GLN A 202 -10.27 15.35 2.57
C GLN A 202 -11.03 14.06 2.92
N VAL A 203 -11.37 13.25 1.93
CA VAL A 203 -12.01 11.95 2.14
C VAL A 203 -11.11 10.99 2.91
N ILE A 204 -9.82 10.91 2.54
CA ILE A 204 -8.84 10.08 3.25
C ILE A 204 -8.76 10.55 4.70
N ALA A 205 -8.55 11.84 4.92
CA ALA A 205 -8.46 12.43 6.25
C ALA A 205 -9.72 12.14 7.09
N GLY A 206 -10.92 12.41 6.56
CA GLY A 206 -12.18 12.13 7.26
C GLY A 206 -12.39 10.65 7.57
N THR A 207 -11.93 9.75 6.70
CA THR A 207 -12.04 8.30 6.95
C THR A 207 -11.06 7.86 8.05
N ILE A 208 -9.81 8.29 8.02
CA ILE A 208 -8.82 8.02 9.08
C ILE A 208 -9.35 8.53 10.42
N PHE A 209 -9.87 9.77 10.47
CA PHE A 209 -10.42 10.36 11.69
C PHE A 209 -11.55 9.53 12.30
N ARG A 210 -12.46 8.97 11.47
CA ARG A 210 -13.57 8.12 11.90
C ARG A 210 -13.11 6.85 12.61
N TYR A 211 -11.98 6.28 12.19
CA TYR A 211 -11.47 5.01 12.71
C TYR A 211 -10.26 5.16 13.66
N ARG A 212 -9.88 6.40 14.05
CA ARG A 212 -8.67 6.69 14.81
C ARG A 212 -8.53 5.92 16.12
N ASP A 213 -9.64 5.55 16.75
CA ASP A 213 -9.67 4.83 18.03
C ASP A 213 -9.63 3.30 17.87
N GLN A 214 -9.61 2.78 16.63
CA GLN A 214 -9.62 1.34 16.35
C GLN A 214 -8.22 0.75 16.21
N PHE A 215 -7.24 1.58 15.89
CA PHE A 215 -5.83 1.22 15.71
C PHE A 215 -4.95 2.24 16.43
N GLU A 216 -3.70 1.83 16.80
CA GLU A 216 -2.73 2.80 17.33
C GLU A 216 -2.36 3.89 16.32
N ASN A 217 -2.40 3.55 15.05
CA ASN A 217 -2.23 4.47 13.92
C ASN A 217 -2.91 3.90 12.68
N ILE A 218 -3.48 4.76 11.86
CA ILE A 218 -3.94 4.43 10.52
C ILE A 218 -3.17 5.29 9.54
N SER A 219 -2.56 4.66 8.57
CA SER A 219 -1.84 5.34 7.49
C SER A 219 -2.37 4.90 6.15
N VAL A 220 -2.63 5.84 5.25
CA VAL A 220 -3.08 5.58 3.88
C VAL A 220 -1.99 6.02 2.93
N LEU A 221 -1.48 5.07 2.17
CA LEU A 221 -0.62 5.33 1.01
C LEU A 221 -1.51 5.55 -0.20
N TRP A 222 -1.48 6.74 -0.75
CA TRP A 222 -2.22 7.08 -1.97
C TRP A 222 -1.33 7.89 -2.89
N LYS A 223 -1.17 7.41 -4.11
CA LYS A 223 -0.18 7.97 -5.04
C LYS A 223 1.20 8.02 -4.35
N ARG A 224 1.82 9.19 -4.33
CA ARG A 224 3.11 9.42 -3.65
C ARG A 224 2.97 9.91 -2.21
N GLY A 225 1.74 10.15 -1.74
CA GLY A 225 1.45 10.66 -0.40
C GLY A 225 1.35 9.56 0.66
N LEU A 226 1.67 9.93 1.91
CA LEU A 226 1.35 9.18 3.11
C LEU A 226 0.48 10.06 4.00
N TYR A 227 -0.71 9.60 4.33
CA TYR A 227 -1.69 10.28 5.18
C TYR A 227 -1.87 9.47 6.45
N SER A 228 -1.67 10.04 7.62
CA SER A 228 -1.64 9.30 8.89
C SER A 228 -2.47 9.98 9.97
N SER A 229 -2.95 9.19 10.94
CA SER A 229 -3.68 9.69 12.12
C SER A 229 -2.79 10.35 13.18
N SER A 230 -1.49 10.24 13.05
CA SER A 230 -0.51 10.82 13.99
C SER A 230 0.79 11.17 13.28
#